data_8ac67f0aefc54322c79e3a5b50cea2d6
#
_entry.id   8ac67f0aefc54322c79e3a5b50cea2d6
#
_cell.length_a   1.000
_cell.length_b   1.000
_cell.length_c   1.000
_cell.angle_alpha   90.00
_cell.angle_beta   90.00
_cell.angle_gamma   90.00
#
_symmetry.space_group_name_H-M   'P 1'
#
loop_
_entity.id
_entity.type
_entity.pdbx_description
1 polymer ?
#
loop_
_entity_poly.entity_id
_entity_poly.type
_entity_poly.pdbx_seq_one_letter_code
_entity_poly.pdbx_strand_id
1 'polypeptide(L)'
;MGIEEGNPISICYPVIFLGKHRVGAKALDDRALVFILLEVVKLLNGDKDVPDVYALFSTQEEVGARGAITAATRIKPDIAIALDMSLAVDIPGVSESRYINELGRGTSIKVMDKLSSGVGGILANRDLVRDMKKIAKVHEIPYQIEAYAAGATDASFMQTLNGGIKSGGIQIPMRYVHSYEVCDVRDVVDTVELLYWYVKEAEI
;
A
#
# COMPACT_ATOMS: atom_id res chain seq x y z
N MET A 1 37.11 6.25 11.24
CA MET A 1 35.92 5.73 10.54
C MET A 1 36.03 6.19 9.10
N GLY A 2 36.17 5.28 8.17
CA GLY A 2 36.25 5.61 6.75
C GLY A 2 34.82 5.79 6.19
N ILE A 3 34.38 7.04 6.13
CA ILE A 3 33.21 7.39 5.33
C ILE A 3 33.73 7.75 3.94
N GLU A 4 33.16 7.11 2.92
CA GLU A 4 33.57 7.26 1.54
C GLU A 4 32.40 7.75 0.69
N GLU A 5 32.67 8.33 -0.46
CA GLU A 5 31.66 8.69 -1.45
C GLU A 5 30.86 7.45 -1.88
N GLY A 6 29.50 7.56 -1.90
CA GLY A 6 28.60 6.45 -2.19
C GLY A 6 28.14 5.67 -0.96
N ASN A 7 28.62 5.97 0.24
CA ASN A 7 28.11 5.35 1.44
C ASN A 7 26.67 5.82 1.72
N PRO A 8 25.75 4.91 2.07
CA PRO A 8 24.39 5.29 2.41
C PRO A 8 24.35 6.04 3.75
N ILE A 9 23.50 7.06 3.82
CA ILE A 9 23.23 7.82 5.04
C ILE A 9 21.75 7.58 5.39
N SER A 10 21.49 7.22 6.65
CA SER A 10 20.14 7.00 7.14
C SER A 10 19.91 7.77 8.43
N ILE A 11 18.72 8.37 8.55
CA ILE A 11 18.26 8.98 9.79
C ILE A 11 18.11 7.88 10.85
N CYS A 12 18.60 8.12 12.06
CA CYS A 12 18.53 7.18 13.16
C CYS A 12 17.74 7.81 14.31
N TYR A 13 16.43 7.54 14.35
CA TYR A 13 15.55 7.91 15.44
C TYR A 13 14.89 6.68 16.07
N PRO A 14 14.57 6.71 17.38
CA PRO A 14 13.84 5.62 18.01
C PRO A 14 12.42 5.54 17.50
N VAL A 15 11.82 4.36 17.59
CA VAL A 15 10.35 4.22 17.45
C VAL A 15 9.68 4.94 18.60
N ILE A 16 8.66 5.72 18.33
CA ILE A 16 7.85 6.41 19.34
C ILE A 16 6.37 6.05 19.24
N PHE A 17 5.69 6.08 20.35
CA PHE A 17 4.24 5.92 20.43
C PHE A 17 3.60 7.28 20.72
N LEU A 18 2.65 7.68 19.88
CA LEU A 18 1.96 8.96 19.94
C LEU A 18 0.49 8.74 20.33
N GLY A 19 0.16 9.06 21.57
CA GLY A 19 -1.17 8.77 22.10
C GLY A 19 -1.41 7.26 22.24
N LYS A 20 -2.62 6.81 21.91
CA LYS A 20 -3.03 5.40 22.11
C LYS A 20 -2.79 4.51 20.88
N HIS A 21 -2.79 5.07 19.69
CA HIS A 21 -2.92 4.29 18.45
C HIS A 21 -1.89 4.64 17.39
N ARG A 22 -1.06 5.67 17.57
CA ARG A 22 -0.12 6.10 16.54
C ARG A 22 1.30 5.66 16.86
N VAL A 23 2.00 5.27 15.80
CA VAL A 23 3.40 4.89 15.85
C VAL A 23 4.18 5.80 14.91
N GLY A 24 5.28 6.34 15.41
CA GLY A 24 6.24 7.10 14.62
C GLY A 24 7.56 6.34 14.51
N ALA A 25 8.04 6.17 13.30
CA ALA A 25 9.32 5.55 13.00
C ALA A 25 9.81 5.95 11.61
N LYS A 26 11.05 5.62 11.29
CA LYS A 26 11.53 5.66 9.92
C LYS A 26 11.14 4.39 9.17
N ALA A 27 11.00 4.49 7.85
CA ALA A 27 10.80 3.35 6.96
C ALA A 27 9.56 2.49 7.34
N LEU A 28 8.49 3.14 7.86
CA LEU A 28 7.17 2.51 7.91
C LEU A 28 6.63 2.30 6.49
N ASP A 29 6.96 3.20 5.61
CA ASP A 29 6.99 3.06 4.17
C ASP A 29 8.29 2.32 3.77
N ASP A 30 8.26 1.02 3.38
CA ASP A 30 7.01 0.24 3.30
C ASP A 30 6.97 -0.93 4.28
N ARG A 31 7.70 -0.88 5.41
CA ARG A 31 7.79 -1.98 6.39
C ARG A 31 6.47 -2.29 7.10
N ALA A 32 5.59 -1.30 7.23
CA ALA A 32 4.27 -1.51 7.80
C ALA A 32 3.43 -2.43 6.89
N LEU A 33 3.53 -2.26 5.57
CA LEU A 33 2.81 -3.09 4.60
C LEU A 33 3.47 -4.47 4.44
N VAL A 34 4.79 -4.56 4.60
CA VAL A 34 5.48 -5.86 4.74
C VAL A 34 4.92 -6.66 5.92
N PHE A 35 4.71 -6.01 7.07
CA PHE A 35 4.07 -6.64 8.23
C PHE A 35 2.63 -7.08 7.92
N ILE A 36 1.82 -6.22 7.30
CA ILE A 36 0.45 -6.54 6.88
C ILE A 36 0.43 -7.77 5.98
N LEU A 37 1.27 -7.81 4.95
CA LEU A 37 1.34 -8.96 4.04
C LEU A 37 1.74 -10.26 4.75
N LEU A 38 2.69 -10.19 5.68
CA LEU A 38 3.08 -11.34 6.50
C LEU A 38 1.94 -11.86 7.38
N GLU A 39 1.15 -10.97 7.99
CA GLU A 39 0.00 -11.37 8.80
C GLU A 39 -1.09 -12.01 7.94
N VAL A 40 -1.39 -11.46 6.77
CA VAL A 40 -2.37 -12.05 5.84
C VAL A 40 -1.90 -13.43 5.37
N VAL A 41 -0.63 -13.60 5.00
CA VAL A 41 -0.07 -14.91 4.62
C VAL A 41 -0.20 -15.93 5.77
N LYS A 42 0.02 -15.53 7.02
CA LYS A 42 -0.20 -16.40 8.19
C LYS A 42 -1.67 -16.79 8.34
N LEU A 43 -2.60 -15.83 8.18
CA LEU A 43 -4.03 -16.09 8.28
C LEU A 43 -4.54 -17.04 7.18
N LEU A 44 -3.98 -16.94 5.98
CA LEU A 44 -4.34 -17.79 4.85
C LEU A 44 -3.62 -19.17 4.88
N ASN A 45 -2.64 -19.36 5.76
CA ASN A 45 -1.83 -20.57 5.76
C ASN A 45 -2.66 -21.83 6.04
N GLY A 46 -2.62 -22.76 5.11
CA GLY A 46 -3.37 -24.03 5.19
C GLY A 46 -4.82 -23.94 4.70
N ASP A 47 -5.29 -22.76 4.32
CA ASP A 47 -6.60 -22.60 3.68
C ASP A 47 -6.55 -23.10 2.24
N LYS A 48 -7.44 -24.02 1.89
CA LYS A 48 -7.52 -24.64 0.55
C LYS A 48 -8.56 -23.98 -0.34
N ASP A 49 -9.37 -23.09 0.22
CA ASP A 49 -10.47 -22.42 -0.46
C ASP A 49 -10.09 -20.98 -0.85
N VAL A 50 -8.82 -20.80 -1.23
CA VAL A 50 -8.28 -19.52 -1.72
C VAL A 50 -7.56 -19.76 -3.06
N PRO A 51 -7.50 -18.74 -3.93
CA PRO A 51 -6.73 -18.83 -5.18
C PRO A 51 -5.23 -18.97 -4.89
N ASP A 52 -4.45 -19.22 -5.94
CA ASP A 52 -2.99 -19.18 -5.86
C ASP A 52 -2.52 -17.75 -5.52
N VAL A 53 -1.94 -17.57 -4.34
CA VAL A 53 -1.46 -16.27 -3.85
C VAL A 53 0.07 -16.22 -3.87
N TYR A 54 0.60 -15.20 -4.52
CA TYR A 54 2.02 -14.88 -4.54
C TYR A 54 2.27 -13.64 -3.68
N ALA A 55 2.82 -13.82 -2.49
CA ALA A 55 3.27 -12.72 -1.64
C ALA A 55 4.64 -12.24 -2.13
N LEU A 56 4.67 -11.07 -2.73
CA LEU A 56 5.88 -10.48 -3.29
C LEU A 56 6.41 -9.36 -2.38
N PHE A 57 7.61 -9.53 -1.86
CA PHE A 57 8.38 -8.48 -1.20
C PHE A 57 9.36 -7.90 -2.22
N SER A 58 8.95 -6.86 -2.91
CA SER A 58 9.70 -6.28 -4.01
C SER A 58 10.93 -5.51 -3.51
N THR A 59 11.94 -5.45 -4.35
CA THR A 59 13.13 -4.62 -4.11
C THR A 59 13.14 -3.43 -5.06
N GLN A 60 13.72 -2.31 -4.60
CA GLN A 60 13.90 -1.12 -5.44
C GLN A 60 12.58 -0.56 -6.00
N GLU A 61 11.53 -0.55 -5.17
CA GLU A 61 10.25 0.10 -5.51
C GLU A 61 10.47 1.58 -5.75
N GLU A 62 11.09 2.30 -4.82
CA GLU A 62 11.36 3.75 -4.77
C GLU A 62 12.16 4.31 -5.96
N VAL A 63 12.77 3.43 -6.73
CA VAL A 63 13.58 3.79 -7.90
C VAL A 63 13.06 3.19 -9.20
N GLY A 64 11.75 2.86 -9.24
CA GLY A 64 11.03 2.44 -10.44
C GLY A 64 10.53 1.00 -10.41
N ALA A 65 10.04 0.50 -9.30
CA ALA A 65 9.32 -0.78 -9.15
C ALA A 65 10.05 -2.00 -9.75
N ARG A 66 11.38 -2.01 -9.67
CA ARG A 66 12.24 -2.94 -10.43
C ARG A 66 11.99 -4.40 -10.05
N GLY A 67 11.82 -4.67 -8.76
CA GLY A 67 11.51 -6.00 -8.26
C GLY A 67 10.14 -6.48 -8.73
N ALA A 68 9.13 -5.62 -8.62
CA ALA A 68 7.76 -5.95 -9.02
C ALA A 68 7.63 -6.20 -10.53
N ILE A 69 8.24 -5.35 -11.36
CA ILE A 69 8.27 -5.53 -12.82
C ILE A 69 8.87 -6.90 -13.19
N THR A 70 10.00 -7.24 -12.59
CA THR A 70 10.70 -8.50 -12.87
C THR A 70 9.87 -9.71 -12.42
N ALA A 71 9.29 -9.64 -11.22
CA ALA A 71 8.48 -10.72 -10.67
C ALA A 71 7.17 -10.91 -11.45
N ALA A 72 6.44 -9.83 -11.72
CA ALA A 72 5.18 -9.90 -12.45
C ALA A 72 5.36 -10.41 -13.89
N THR A 73 6.45 -10.05 -14.54
CA THR A 73 6.79 -10.58 -15.88
C THR A 73 7.00 -12.10 -15.83
N ARG A 74 7.57 -12.62 -14.76
CA ARG A 74 7.87 -14.05 -14.59
C ARG A 74 6.65 -14.84 -14.10
N ILE A 75 5.92 -14.32 -13.10
CA ILE A 75 4.75 -14.97 -12.49
C ILE A 75 3.55 -14.91 -13.42
N LYS A 76 3.36 -13.79 -14.11
CA LYS A 76 2.20 -13.49 -14.97
C LYS A 76 0.87 -13.62 -14.24
N PRO A 77 0.67 -12.89 -13.15
CA PRO A 77 -0.56 -12.97 -12.37
C PRO A 77 -1.75 -12.41 -13.16
N ASP A 78 -2.95 -12.90 -12.88
CA ASP A 78 -4.21 -12.35 -13.41
C ASP A 78 -4.56 -11.02 -12.73
N ILE A 79 -4.25 -10.94 -11.42
CA ILE A 79 -4.51 -9.77 -10.57
C ILE A 79 -3.21 -9.39 -9.85
N ALA A 80 -2.94 -8.10 -9.76
CA ALA A 80 -1.86 -7.54 -8.97
C ALA A 80 -2.41 -6.45 -8.02
N ILE A 81 -2.15 -6.59 -6.73
CA ILE A 81 -2.51 -5.61 -5.70
C ILE A 81 -1.23 -5.14 -5.06
N ALA A 82 -0.93 -3.84 -5.20
CA ALA A 82 0.14 -3.23 -4.43
C ALA A 82 -0.35 -2.88 -3.03
N LEU A 83 0.48 -3.20 -2.06
CA LEU A 83 0.36 -2.68 -0.70
C LEU A 83 1.38 -1.56 -0.56
N ASP A 84 0.92 -0.40 -0.15
CA ASP A 84 1.75 0.80 -0.11
C ASP A 84 1.17 1.83 0.87
N MET A 85 1.82 2.96 1.07
CA MET A 85 1.27 4.03 1.86
C MET A 85 0.33 4.93 1.03
N SER A 86 -0.57 5.62 1.71
CA SER A 86 -1.36 6.73 1.19
C SER A 86 -1.04 8.01 1.94
N LEU A 87 -0.89 9.11 1.22
CA LEU A 87 -0.50 10.37 1.84
C LEU A 87 -1.62 10.95 2.71
N ALA A 88 -1.40 10.99 4.01
CA ALA A 88 -2.26 11.69 4.96
C ALA A 88 -1.72 13.10 5.20
N VAL A 89 -2.47 14.10 4.77
CA VAL A 89 -2.14 15.53 4.95
C VAL A 89 -3.07 16.21 5.96
N ASP A 90 -3.69 15.46 6.81
CA ASP A 90 -4.54 15.89 7.92
C ASP A 90 -3.69 16.48 9.08
N ILE A 91 -2.89 17.49 8.77
CA ILE A 91 -1.94 18.15 9.66
C ILE A 91 -2.28 19.63 9.85
N PRO A 92 -1.87 20.25 10.99
CA PRO A 92 -2.11 21.65 11.22
C PRO A 92 -1.60 22.55 10.08
N GLY A 93 -2.44 23.49 9.67
CA GLY A 93 -2.11 24.45 8.58
C GLY A 93 -2.47 23.98 7.18
N VAL A 94 -2.95 22.77 7.00
CA VAL A 94 -3.51 22.27 5.74
C VAL A 94 -5.03 22.38 5.78
N SER A 95 -5.64 22.91 4.72
CA SER A 95 -7.10 22.97 4.59
C SER A 95 -7.67 21.56 4.41
N GLU A 96 -8.78 21.25 5.07
CA GLU A 96 -9.51 19.99 4.93
C GLU A 96 -9.87 19.66 3.47
N SER A 97 -10.11 20.66 2.65
CA SER A 97 -10.37 20.48 1.21
C SER A 97 -9.20 19.87 0.43
N ARG A 98 -8.02 19.79 1.05
CA ARG A 98 -6.80 19.19 0.47
C ARG A 98 -6.51 17.82 1.03
N TYR A 99 -7.29 17.33 2.00
CA TYR A 99 -7.09 15.99 2.56
C TYR A 99 -7.39 14.94 1.50
N ILE A 100 -6.46 14.00 1.36
CA ILE A 100 -6.63 12.81 0.52
C ILE A 100 -7.11 11.69 1.43
N ASN A 101 -6.35 11.41 2.48
CA ASN A 101 -6.69 10.48 3.54
C ASN A 101 -6.32 11.08 4.90
N GLU A 102 -6.90 10.50 5.95
CA GLU A 102 -6.70 10.89 7.35
C GLU A 102 -6.26 9.68 8.18
N LEU A 103 -5.39 9.88 9.16
CA LEU A 103 -4.99 8.82 10.09
C LEU A 103 -6.15 8.38 10.98
N GLY A 104 -6.32 7.06 11.13
CA GLY A 104 -7.33 6.45 11.99
C GLY A 104 -8.75 6.48 11.42
N ARG A 105 -8.87 6.63 10.11
CA ARG A 105 -10.13 6.58 9.37
C ARG A 105 -10.27 5.32 8.50
N GLY A 106 -9.40 4.36 8.72
CA GLY A 106 -9.42 3.08 8.01
C GLY A 106 -8.42 2.97 6.87
N THR A 107 -8.33 1.78 6.33
CA THR A 107 -7.51 1.46 5.16
C THR A 107 -7.88 2.32 3.95
N SER A 108 -6.98 2.46 2.99
CA SER A 108 -7.25 3.23 1.77
C SER A 108 -7.30 2.33 0.54
N ILE A 109 -8.38 2.46 -0.24
CA ILE A 109 -8.54 1.76 -1.53
C ILE A 109 -8.13 2.73 -2.63
N LYS A 110 -7.08 2.39 -3.36
CA LYS A 110 -6.55 3.20 -4.45
C LYS A 110 -7.45 3.13 -5.68
N VAL A 111 -7.87 4.29 -6.17
CA VAL A 111 -8.59 4.45 -7.45
C VAL A 111 -7.67 4.93 -8.55
N MET A 112 -6.80 5.88 -8.24
CA MET A 112 -5.81 6.38 -9.19
C MET A 112 -4.62 7.03 -8.49
N ASP A 113 -3.49 6.96 -9.15
CA ASP A 113 -2.36 7.84 -8.93
C ASP A 113 -1.75 8.30 -10.27
N LYS A 114 -0.75 9.17 -10.20
CA LYS A 114 -0.10 9.69 -11.40
C LYS A 114 1.31 10.15 -11.07
N LEU A 115 2.30 9.66 -11.79
CA LEU A 115 3.64 10.21 -11.70
C LEU A 115 3.66 11.70 -12.10
N SER A 116 4.36 12.51 -11.34
CA SER A 116 4.49 13.96 -11.58
C SER A 116 5.10 14.29 -12.95
N SER A 117 5.89 13.36 -13.52
CA SER A 117 6.45 13.44 -14.86
C SER A 117 5.40 13.30 -15.98
N GLY A 118 4.17 12.94 -15.65
CA GLY A 118 3.10 12.72 -16.62
C GLY A 118 3.13 11.37 -17.34
N VAL A 119 4.14 10.56 -17.07
CA VAL A 119 4.27 9.20 -17.62
C VAL A 119 4.20 8.21 -16.46
N GLY A 120 3.33 7.22 -16.57
CA GLY A 120 3.06 6.25 -15.50
C GLY A 120 1.92 6.67 -14.58
N GLY A 121 1.74 5.91 -13.52
CA GLY A 121 0.58 5.99 -12.63
C GLY A 121 -0.42 4.88 -12.92
N ILE A 122 -1.39 4.70 -12.03
CA ILE A 122 -2.43 3.69 -12.16
C ILE A 122 -3.81 4.32 -12.30
N LEU A 123 -4.62 3.74 -13.17
CA LEU A 123 -6.08 3.72 -13.03
C LEU A 123 -6.43 2.32 -12.57
N ALA A 124 -6.77 2.18 -11.29
CA ALA A 124 -7.08 0.88 -10.72
C ALA A 124 -8.26 0.23 -11.47
N ASN A 125 -8.18 -1.09 -11.63
CA ASN A 125 -9.26 -1.84 -12.27
C ASN A 125 -10.57 -1.63 -11.50
N ARG A 126 -11.64 -1.25 -12.19
CA ARG A 126 -12.93 -0.86 -11.58
C ARG A 126 -13.60 -1.99 -10.83
N ASP A 127 -13.43 -3.22 -11.28
CA ASP A 127 -14.01 -4.38 -10.62
C ASP A 127 -13.28 -4.64 -9.30
N LEU A 128 -11.94 -4.58 -9.26
CA LEU A 128 -11.18 -4.70 -8.02
C LEU A 128 -11.62 -3.65 -6.99
N VAL A 129 -11.72 -2.39 -7.40
CA VAL A 129 -12.17 -1.30 -6.50
C VAL A 129 -13.59 -1.54 -5.99
N ARG A 130 -14.51 -1.97 -6.87
CA ARG A 130 -15.89 -2.30 -6.49
C ARG A 130 -15.94 -3.42 -5.47
N ASP A 131 -15.18 -4.49 -5.72
CA ASP A 131 -15.19 -5.68 -4.88
C ASP A 131 -14.55 -5.41 -3.52
N MET A 132 -13.43 -4.69 -3.46
CA MET A 132 -12.84 -4.22 -2.20
C MET A 132 -13.84 -3.39 -1.38
N LYS A 133 -14.56 -2.46 -2.02
CA LYS A 133 -15.59 -1.64 -1.35
C LYS A 133 -16.79 -2.47 -0.87
N LYS A 134 -17.20 -3.48 -1.63
CA LYS A 134 -18.27 -4.41 -1.24
C LYS A 134 -17.85 -5.22 -0.01
N ILE A 135 -16.66 -5.79 -0.04
CA ILE A 135 -16.07 -6.58 1.05
C ILE A 135 -15.92 -5.72 2.30
N ALA A 136 -15.33 -4.54 2.19
CA ALA A 136 -15.19 -3.62 3.33
C ALA A 136 -16.55 -3.31 4.00
N LYS A 137 -17.62 -3.13 3.21
CA LYS A 137 -18.97 -2.90 3.75
C LYS A 137 -19.57 -4.14 4.41
N VAL A 138 -19.37 -5.33 3.82
CA VAL A 138 -19.91 -6.59 4.38
C VAL A 138 -19.27 -6.91 5.72
N HIS A 139 -17.98 -6.69 5.84
CA HIS A 139 -17.19 -6.96 7.06
C HIS A 139 -17.06 -5.75 8.00
N GLU A 140 -17.79 -4.67 7.72
CA GLU A 140 -17.78 -3.43 8.53
C GLU A 140 -16.37 -2.83 8.73
N ILE A 141 -15.49 -3.01 7.74
CA ILE A 141 -14.12 -2.51 7.76
C ILE A 141 -14.10 -1.03 7.38
N PRO A 142 -13.59 -0.14 8.23
CA PRO A 142 -13.41 1.27 7.89
C PRO A 142 -12.47 1.43 6.69
N TYR A 143 -12.88 2.26 5.72
CA TYR A 143 -12.04 2.51 4.56
C TYR A 143 -12.21 3.92 4.00
N GLN A 144 -11.19 4.36 3.31
CA GLN A 144 -11.13 5.61 2.56
C GLN A 144 -10.88 5.33 1.08
N ILE A 145 -11.07 6.33 0.24
CA ILE A 145 -10.82 6.23 -1.21
C ILE A 145 -9.71 7.19 -1.59
N GLU A 146 -8.69 6.67 -2.24
CA GLU A 146 -7.59 7.50 -2.74
C GLU A 146 -7.70 7.76 -4.23
N ALA A 147 -7.71 9.06 -4.56
CA ALA A 147 -7.43 9.58 -5.90
C ALA A 147 -6.35 10.65 -5.75
N TYR A 148 -5.12 10.32 -6.11
CA TYR A 148 -3.98 11.19 -5.88
C TYR A 148 -3.26 11.51 -7.18
N ALA A 149 -3.04 12.81 -7.42
CA ALA A 149 -2.45 13.29 -8.68
C ALA A 149 -0.91 13.29 -8.68
N ALA A 150 -0.29 12.54 -7.79
CA ALA A 150 1.16 12.35 -7.71
C ALA A 150 1.49 10.95 -7.18
N GLY A 151 2.77 10.54 -7.22
CA GLY A 151 3.21 9.25 -6.76
C GLY A 151 2.96 8.11 -7.76
N ALA A 152 3.38 6.94 -7.37
CA ALA A 152 3.16 5.67 -8.05
C ALA A 152 3.41 4.54 -7.04
N THR A 153 2.94 3.35 -7.34
CA THR A 153 3.20 2.13 -6.58
C THR A 153 3.65 1.03 -7.52
N ASP A 154 4.05 -0.12 -7.01
CA ASP A 154 4.36 -1.29 -7.83
C ASP A 154 3.24 -1.62 -8.84
N ALA A 155 1.96 -1.46 -8.45
CA ALA A 155 0.82 -1.70 -9.34
C ALA A 155 0.77 -0.75 -10.54
N SER A 156 1.29 0.47 -10.41
CA SER A 156 1.35 1.45 -11.49
C SER A 156 2.19 0.97 -12.68
N PHE A 157 3.16 0.13 -12.40
CA PHE A 157 4.03 -0.47 -13.42
C PHE A 157 3.53 -1.85 -13.86
N MET A 158 3.05 -2.67 -12.92
CA MET A 158 2.57 -4.02 -13.23
C MET A 158 1.39 -4.03 -14.20
N GLN A 159 0.48 -3.04 -14.13
CA GLN A 159 -0.73 -2.98 -14.96
C GLN A 159 -0.48 -3.06 -16.47
N THR A 160 0.71 -2.68 -16.93
CA THR A 160 1.06 -2.64 -18.36
C THR A 160 1.83 -3.87 -18.84
N LEU A 161 2.15 -4.78 -17.94
CA LEU A 161 2.94 -5.98 -18.28
C LEU A 161 2.07 -7.10 -18.85
N ASN A 162 2.70 -8.02 -19.57
CA ASN A 162 2.11 -9.26 -20.07
C ASN A 162 0.81 -9.08 -20.89
N GLY A 163 0.63 -7.93 -21.51
CA GLY A 163 -0.60 -7.62 -22.27
C GLY A 163 -1.70 -6.97 -21.40
N GLY A 164 -1.40 -6.66 -20.17
CA GLY A 164 -2.28 -6.01 -19.19
C GLY A 164 -2.62 -6.92 -18.02
N ILE A 165 -2.28 -6.48 -16.80
CA ILE A 165 -2.63 -7.17 -15.56
C ILE A 165 -3.70 -6.32 -14.85
N LYS A 166 -4.80 -6.95 -14.41
CA LYS A 166 -5.79 -6.24 -13.57
C LYS A 166 -5.11 -5.78 -12.28
N SER A 167 -4.90 -4.49 -12.12
CA SER A 167 -4.12 -3.95 -11.02
C SER A 167 -4.92 -2.99 -10.14
N GLY A 168 -4.62 -3.01 -8.85
CA GLY A 168 -5.20 -2.17 -7.83
C GLY A 168 -4.24 -1.93 -6.67
N GLY A 169 -4.70 -1.23 -5.64
CA GLY A 169 -3.89 -0.99 -4.44
C GLY A 169 -4.74 -0.92 -3.19
N ILE A 170 -4.20 -1.42 -2.09
CA ILE A 170 -4.70 -1.23 -0.72
C ILE A 170 -3.56 -0.59 0.06
N GLN A 171 -3.87 0.49 0.78
CA GLN A 171 -2.85 1.33 1.38
C GLN A 171 -3.19 1.71 2.81
N ILE A 172 -2.19 2.10 3.58
CA ILE A 172 -2.40 2.73 4.88
C ILE A 172 -2.14 4.24 4.81
N PRO A 173 -3.00 5.08 5.41
CA PRO A 173 -2.70 6.50 5.56
C PRO A 173 -1.42 6.70 6.38
N MET A 174 -0.53 7.55 5.89
CA MET A 174 0.74 7.84 6.54
C MET A 174 1.11 9.31 6.40
N ARG A 175 1.62 9.91 7.48
CA ARG A 175 2.16 11.28 7.47
C ARG A 175 3.67 11.27 7.37
N TYR A 176 4.22 12.34 6.81
CA TYR A 176 5.66 12.62 6.76
C TYR A 176 6.47 11.53 6.05
N VAL A 177 5.91 10.97 5.01
CA VAL A 177 6.51 9.90 4.20
C VAL A 177 7.90 10.27 3.71
N HIS A 178 8.79 9.29 3.56
CA HIS A 178 10.20 9.43 3.23
C HIS A 178 11.03 10.21 4.27
N SER A 179 10.51 10.32 5.50
CA SER A 179 11.22 11.00 6.58
C SER A 179 11.03 10.25 7.91
N TYR A 180 10.51 10.91 8.94
CA TYR A 180 10.09 10.27 10.17
C TYR A 180 8.58 10.12 10.15
N GLU A 181 8.13 8.96 9.81
CA GLU A 181 6.77 8.67 9.38
C GLU A 181 5.86 8.37 10.56
N VAL A 182 4.57 8.62 10.40
CA VAL A 182 3.55 8.33 11.41
C VAL A 182 2.36 7.63 10.77
N CYS A 183 1.98 6.46 11.29
CA CYS A 183 0.76 5.76 10.95
C CYS A 183 -0.12 5.50 12.18
N ASP A 184 -1.37 5.14 11.96
CA ASP A 184 -2.31 4.69 12.99
C ASP A 184 -2.45 3.16 12.93
N VAL A 185 -2.27 2.48 14.05
CA VAL A 185 -2.32 1.00 14.11
C VAL A 185 -3.69 0.45 13.75
N ARG A 186 -4.75 1.22 13.91
CA ARG A 186 -6.11 0.81 13.51
C ARG A 186 -6.20 0.66 12.00
N ASP A 187 -5.62 1.61 11.24
CA ASP A 187 -5.59 1.53 9.78
C ASP A 187 -4.78 0.31 9.30
N VAL A 188 -3.74 -0.09 10.06
CA VAL A 188 -2.97 -1.31 9.79
C VAL A 188 -3.85 -2.54 9.97
N VAL A 189 -4.63 -2.62 11.05
CA VAL A 189 -5.57 -3.73 11.30
C VAL A 189 -6.62 -3.80 10.21
N ASP A 190 -7.26 -2.66 9.90
CA ASP A 190 -8.28 -2.56 8.85
C ASP A 190 -7.73 -3.01 7.49
N THR A 191 -6.45 -2.76 7.22
CA THR A 191 -5.79 -3.20 5.97
C THR A 191 -5.54 -4.71 5.94
N VAL A 192 -5.13 -5.30 7.07
CA VAL A 192 -5.01 -6.77 7.20
C VAL A 192 -6.36 -7.43 6.94
N GLU A 193 -7.43 -6.92 7.56
CA GLU A 193 -8.78 -7.46 7.41
C GLU A 193 -9.28 -7.32 5.96
N LEU A 194 -9.14 -6.15 5.36
CA LEU A 194 -9.58 -5.95 3.98
C LEU A 194 -8.85 -6.86 3.00
N LEU A 195 -7.54 -6.98 3.10
CA LEU A 195 -6.75 -7.83 2.20
C LEU A 195 -7.09 -9.31 2.43
N TYR A 196 -7.22 -9.75 3.68
CA TYR A 196 -7.60 -11.13 4.00
C TYR A 196 -8.95 -11.50 3.38
N TRP A 197 -9.99 -10.71 3.65
CA TRP A 197 -11.33 -10.99 3.13
C TRP A 197 -11.41 -10.82 1.61
N TYR A 198 -10.62 -9.91 1.04
CA TYR A 198 -10.53 -9.79 -0.41
C TYR A 198 -9.98 -11.07 -1.05
N VAL A 199 -8.93 -11.66 -0.51
CA VAL A 199 -8.39 -12.94 -1.01
C VAL A 199 -9.38 -14.08 -0.85
N LYS A 200 -10.19 -14.06 0.22
CA LYS A 200 -11.17 -15.12 0.52
C LYS A 200 -12.42 -15.06 -0.34
N GLU A 201 -12.88 -13.88 -0.71
CA GLU A 201 -14.25 -13.67 -1.23
C GLU A 201 -14.30 -13.01 -2.60
N ALA A 202 -13.19 -12.48 -3.11
CA ALA A 202 -13.21 -11.86 -4.42
C ALA A 202 -13.52 -12.88 -5.52
N GLU A 203 -14.43 -12.51 -6.40
CA GLU A 203 -14.73 -13.29 -7.60
C GLU A 203 -13.60 -13.07 -8.62
N ILE A 204 -12.64 -13.99 -8.68
CA ILE A 204 -11.44 -13.93 -9.53
C ILE A 204 -11.69 -14.65 -10.85
#